data_b3e8ca6e26d44ea2a3c11a59d9351806
#
_entry.id   b3e8ca6e26d44ea2a3c11a59d9351806
#
_cell.length_a   1.000
_cell.length_b   1.000
_cell.length_c   1.000
_cell.angle_alpha   90.00
_cell.angle_beta   90.00
_cell.angle_gamma   90.00
#
_symmetry.space_group_name_H-M   'P 1'
#
loop_
_entity.id
_entity.type
_entity.pdbx_description
1 polymer ?
#
loop_
_entity_poly.entity_id
_entity_poly.type
_entity_poly.pdbx_seq_one_letter_code
_entity_poly.pdbx_strand_id
1 'polypeptide(L)'
;LGRQRIGLDDARFVGNVGWRQNEQTFDGARVQNSSLGELKVDFTYIAQINRIFGDDSAVGRWDGDSYLLNLSHPTPIGTLTGFAYQIDVDNAGGVFSSQTVGARLAGKQAIGTGKLGYTVSYATQSDYGSSSLDYSADYYLVEGTYSVEAVTLGAGIEVLGGDDARGFQTPLATLHKFQGWADKFLTTPTTGVEDIYAKAAYQVGDVAPFSGVALTAVYHDFSADVGGAD
;
A
#
# COMPACT_ATOMS: atom_id res chain seq x y z
N LEU A 1 -17.57 -6.29 -14.17
CA LEU A 1 -18.40 -5.09 -13.96
C LEU A 1 -19.12 -5.17 -12.61
N GLY A 2 -19.34 -4.01 -11.96
CA GLY A 2 -20.08 -3.87 -10.72
C GLY A 2 -19.20 -3.78 -9.49
N ARG A 3 -19.80 -4.07 -8.31
CA ARG A 3 -19.13 -4.01 -7.01
C ARG A 3 -18.14 -5.15 -6.85
N GLN A 4 -16.92 -4.83 -6.50
CA GLN A 4 -15.84 -5.80 -6.37
C GLN A 4 -14.80 -5.41 -5.32
N ARG A 5 -14.10 -6.39 -4.80
CA ARG A 5 -12.89 -6.21 -3.99
C ARG A 5 -11.70 -6.03 -4.92
N ILE A 6 -10.85 -5.07 -4.62
CA ILE A 6 -9.60 -4.86 -5.35
C ILE A 6 -8.49 -4.76 -4.33
N GLY A 7 -7.50 -5.62 -4.46
CA GLY A 7 -6.23 -5.53 -3.77
C GLY A 7 -5.12 -5.67 -4.80
N LEU A 8 -4.21 -4.73 -4.85
CA LEU A 8 -3.05 -4.75 -5.72
C LEU A 8 -1.78 -4.88 -4.89
N ASP A 9 -0.88 -5.73 -5.35
CA ASP A 9 0.40 -6.02 -4.71
C ASP A 9 0.24 -6.40 -3.21
N ASP A 10 0.80 -5.60 -2.31
CA ASP A 10 0.70 -5.80 -0.87
C ASP A 10 -0.37 -4.93 -0.19
N ALA A 11 -1.21 -4.27 -0.98
CA ALA A 11 -2.24 -3.32 -0.56
C ALA A 11 -1.70 -2.01 0.03
N ARG A 12 -0.45 -1.63 -0.32
CA ARG A 12 0.14 -0.37 0.11
C ARG A 12 -0.52 0.85 -0.54
N PHE A 13 -0.94 0.71 -1.80
CA PHE A 13 -1.62 1.77 -2.55
C PHE A 13 -3.11 1.49 -2.72
N VAL A 14 -3.48 0.24 -3.03
CA VAL A 14 -4.87 -0.17 -3.27
C VAL A 14 -5.16 -1.47 -2.54
N GLY A 15 -6.11 -1.44 -1.62
CA GLY A 15 -6.53 -2.58 -0.83
C GLY A 15 -8.00 -2.52 -0.45
N ASN A 16 -8.54 -3.65 0.01
CA ASN A 16 -9.94 -3.77 0.41
C ASN A 16 -10.18 -3.59 1.92
N VAL A 17 -9.13 -3.35 2.70
CA VAL A 17 -9.23 -3.20 4.17
C VAL A 17 -9.96 -4.37 4.86
N GLY A 18 -9.64 -5.59 4.43
CA GLY A 18 -10.37 -6.82 4.77
C GLY A 18 -10.33 -7.26 6.23
N TRP A 19 -9.61 -6.55 7.11
CA TRP A 19 -9.63 -6.76 8.54
C TRP A 19 -10.79 -6.02 9.24
N ARG A 20 -11.46 -5.10 8.54
CA ARG A 20 -12.66 -4.40 9.02
C ARG A 20 -13.92 -5.20 8.72
N GLN A 21 -14.95 -5.04 9.53
CA GLN A 21 -16.26 -5.65 9.30
C GLN A 21 -16.89 -5.15 7.99
N ASN A 22 -16.81 -3.85 7.71
CA ASN A 22 -17.18 -3.26 6.44
C ASN A 22 -15.91 -3.07 5.62
N GLU A 23 -15.68 -3.95 4.65
CA GLU A 23 -14.55 -3.84 3.74
C GLU A 23 -14.73 -2.68 2.76
N GLN A 24 -13.62 -2.13 2.29
CA GLN A 24 -13.61 -1.21 1.15
C GLN A 24 -13.91 -2.01 -0.12
N THR A 25 -14.89 -1.56 -0.91
CA THR A 25 -15.26 -2.13 -2.20
C THR A 25 -15.36 -1.05 -3.26
N PHE A 26 -15.28 -1.46 -4.53
CA PHE A 26 -15.16 -0.56 -5.67
C PHE A 26 -16.24 -0.90 -6.68
N ASP A 27 -17.02 0.09 -7.11
CA ASP A 27 -18.01 -0.06 -8.17
C ASP A 27 -17.41 0.47 -9.49
N GLY A 28 -17.28 -0.42 -10.47
CA GLY A 28 -16.63 -0.08 -11.72
C GLY A 28 -16.44 -1.25 -12.67
N ALA A 29 -15.46 -1.11 -13.55
CA ALA A 29 -15.08 -2.10 -14.54
C ALA A 29 -13.61 -2.48 -14.36
N ARG A 30 -13.31 -3.78 -14.36
CA ARG A 30 -11.94 -4.31 -14.27
C ARG A 30 -11.68 -5.30 -15.38
N VAL A 31 -10.53 -5.17 -16.01
CA VAL A 31 -10.02 -6.08 -17.03
C VAL A 31 -8.69 -6.63 -16.56
N GLN A 32 -8.59 -7.95 -16.51
CA GLN A 32 -7.35 -8.65 -16.19
C GLN A 32 -6.95 -9.51 -17.38
N ASN A 33 -5.70 -9.43 -17.81
CA ASN A 33 -5.16 -10.19 -18.90
C ASN A 33 -3.83 -10.85 -18.51
N SER A 34 -3.72 -12.15 -18.72
CA SER A 34 -2.51 -12.95 -18.54
C SER A 34 -2.14 -13.75 -19.80
N SER A 35 -2.69 -13.39 -20.96
CA SER A 35 -2.42 -14.06 -22.23
C SER A 35 -1.22 -13.46 -23.01
N LEU A 36 -0.59 -12.42 -22.47
CA LEU A 36 0.56 -11.75 -23.08
C LEU A 36 1.90 -12.33 -22.59
N GLY A 37 2.07 -13.64 -22.71
CA GLY A 37 3.21 -14.35 -22.16
C GLY A 37 3.21 -14.31 -20.64
N GLU A 38 4.31 -13.87 -20.03
CA GLU A 38 4.43 -13.73 -18.58
C GLU A 38 3.95 -12.37 -18.04
N LEU A 39 3.65 -11.42 -18.93
CA LEU A 39 3.12 -10.12 -18.54
C LEU A 39 1.65 -10.25 -18.11
N LYS A 40 1.36 -9.80 -16.88
CA LYS A 40 -0.01 -9.63 -16.38
C LYS A 40 -0.39 -8.17 -16.43
N VAL A 41 -1.55 -7.90 -16.99
CA VAL A 41 -2.15 -6.57 -17.07
C VAL A 41 -3.41 -6.55 -16.24
N ASP A 42 -3.54 -5.58 -15.38
CA ASP A 42 -4.73 -5.31 -14.59
C ASP A 42 -5.11 -3.84 -14.77
N PHE A 43 -6.23 -3.60 -15.42
CA PHE A 43 -6.77 -2.25 -15.61
C PHE A 43 -8.15 -2.16 -14.99
N THR A 44 -8.35 -1.14 -14.16
CA THR A 44 -9.61 -0.89 -13.47
C THR A 44 -10.05 0.56 -13.67
N TYR A 45 -11.31 0.73 -14.03
CA TYR A 45 -12.06 1.98 -13.91
C TYR A 45 -12.96 1.89 -12.70
N ILE A 46 -12.99 2.92 -11.85
CA ILE A 46 -13.79 3.01 -10.64
C ILE A 46 -14.64 4.28 -10.71
N ALA A 47 -15.95 4.12 -10.63
CA ALA A 47 -16.91 5.22 -10.55
C ALA A 47 -17.31 5.54 -9.10
N GLN A 48 -17.16 4.57 -8.18
CA GLN A 48 -17.51 4.74 -6.77
C GLN A 48 -16.62 3.87 -5.89
N ILE A 49 -16.22 4.42 -4.74
CA ILE A 49 -15.49 3.73 -3.69
C ILE A 49 -16.40 3.67 -2.47
N ASN A 50 -16.78 2.45 -2.06
CA ASN A 50 -17.54 2.22 -0.84
C ASN A 50 -16.53 1.99 0.30
N ARG A 51 -16.49 2.95 1.22
CA ARG A 51 -15.49 2.98 2.28
C ARG A 51 -15.94 2.18 3.51
N ILE A 52 -14.99 1.89 4.38
CA ILE A 52 -15.20 1.07 5.60
C ILE A 52 -16.21 1.65 6.61
N PHE A 53 -16.67 2.88 6.42
CA PHE A 53 -17.52 3.59 7.40
C PHE A 53 -19.01 3.27 7.25
N GLY A 54 -19.40 2.55 6.18
CA GLY A 54 -20.79 2.18 5.89
C GLY A 54 -21.58 3.26 5.17
N ASP A 55 -22.69 2.86 4.57
CA ASP A 55 -23.49 3.71 3.65
C ASP A 55 -24.17 4.89 4.35
N ASP A 56 -24.50 4.78 5.64
CA ASP A 56 -25.14 5.84 6.42
C ASP A 56 -24.16 6.94 6.88
N SER A 57 -22.85 6.74 6.65
CA SER A 57 -21.84 7.72 7.02
C SER A 57 -21.66 8.77 5.93
N ALA A 58 -21.55 10.04 6.31
CA ALA A 58 -21.22 11.13 5.38
C ALA A 58 -19.88 10.95 4.66
N VAL A 59 -18.98 10.13 5.21
CA VAL A 59 -17.68 9.78 4.63
C VAL A 59 -17.63 8.32 4.15
N GLY A 60 -18.78 7.66 4.04
CA GLY A 60 -18.89 6.24 3.68
C GLY A 60 -18.68 5.96 2.20
N ARG A 61 -18.76 6.98 1.35
CA ARG A 61 -18.69 6.84 -0.10
C ARG A 61 -17.92 7.98 -0.74
N TRP A 62 -17.07 7.62 -1.70
CA TRP A 62 -16.45 8.54 -2.63
C TRP A 62 -16.95 8.27 -4.04
N ASP A 63 -17.35 9.33 -4.73
CA ASP A 63 -17.76 9.31 -6.13
C ASP A 63 -16.71 10.04 -6.96
N GLY A 64 -16.48 9.61 -8.21
CA GLY A 64 -15.53 10.22 -9.13
C GLY A 64 -15.03 9.21 -10.16
N ASP A 65 -14.12 9.66 -11.02
CA ASP A 65 -13.57 8.87 -12.11
C ASP A 65 -12.12 8.49 -11.82
N SER A 66 -11.88 7.27 -11.34
CA SER A 66 -10.54 6.79 -11.03
C SER A 66 -10.09 5.67 -11.94
N TYR A 67 -8.81 5.64 -12.27
CA TYR A 67 -8.19 4.66 -13.16
C TYR A 67 -6.98 4.03 -12.50
N LEU A 68 -6.93 2.70 -12.49
CA LEU A 68 -5.81 1.94 -11.94
C LEU A 68 -5.23 1.05 -13.04
N LEU A 69 -3.93 1.20 -13.30
CA LEU A 69 -3.16 0.31 -14.16
C LEU A 69 -2.05 -0.34 -13.35
N ASN A 70 -1.99 -1.66 -13.39
CA ASN A 70 -0.93 -2.46 -12.77
C ASN A 70 -0.42 -3.48 -13.79
N LEU A 71 0.89 -3.46 -14.02
CA LEU A 71 1.58 -4.32 -14.98
C LEU A 71 2.63 -5.12 -14.22
N SER A 72 2.50 -6.43 -14.15
CA SER A 72 3.48 -7.27 -13.43
C SER A 72 4.10 -8.33 -14.33
N HIS A 73 5.40 -8.53 -14.17
CA HIS A 73 6.20 -9.48 -14.91
C HIS A 73 7.16 -10.24 -13.98
N PRO A 74 7.19 -11.57 -14.00
CA PRO A 74 8.18 -12.33 -13.26
C PRO A 74 9.57 -12.15 -13.87
N THR A 75 10.57 -12.03 -13.00
CA THR A 75 11.99 -11.95 -13.39
C THR A 75 12.80 -12.99 -12.57
N PRO A 76 14.03 -13.32 -12.94
CA PRO A 76 14.87 -14.24 -12.16
C PRO A 76 15.07 -13.82 -10.70
N ILE A 77 14.91 -12.53 -10.39
CA ILE A 77 15.09 -11.96 -9.06
C ILE A 77 13.76 -11.57 -8.38
N GLY A 78 12.60 -11.93 -8.93
CA GLY A 78 11.30 -11.64 -8.33
C GLY A 78 10.30 -11.06 -9.32
N THR A 79 9.20 -10.55 -8.84
CA THR A 79 8.19 -9.90 -9.66
C THR A 79 8.45 -8.41 -9.73
N LEU A 80 8.65 -7.91 -10.95
CA LEU A 80 8.68 -6.47 -11.25
C LEU A 80 7.26 -6.03 -11.59
N THR A 81 6.78 -5.00 -10.90
CA THR A 81 5.48 -4.37 -11.13
C THR A 81 5.68 -2.90 -11.46
N GLY A 82 5.11 -2.44 -12.57
CA GLY A 82 4.92 -1.02 -12.87
C GLY A 82 3.47 -0.65 -12.67
N PHE A 83 3.19 0.52 -12.13
CA PHE A 83 1.82 0.95 -11.88
C PHE A 83 1.61 2.43 -12.13
N ALA A 84 0.36 2.77 -12.50
CA ALA A 84 -0.13 4.14 -12.62
C ALA A 84 -1.56 4.20 -12.07
N TYR A 85 -1.78 5.02 -11.06
CA TYR A 85 -3.06 5.19 -10.39
C TYR A 85 -3.47 6.66 -10.47
N GLN A 86 -4.59 6.91 -11.13
CA GLN A 86 -5.24 8.22 -11.20
C GLN A 86 -6.51 8.12 -10.38
N ILE A 87 -6.54 8.81 -9.27
CA ILE A 87 -7.66 8.83 -8.32
C ILE A 87 -8.29 10.21 -8.42
N ASP A 88 -9.57 10.27 -8.75
CA ASP A 88 -10.36 11.50 -8.73
C ASP A 88 -11.58 11.30 -7.83
N VAL A 89 -11.77 12.20 -6.86
CA VAL A 89 -12.83 12.11 -5.85
C VAL A 89 -13.55 13.45 -5.79
N ASP A 90 -14.72 13.50 -6.41
CA ASP A 90 -15.51 14.73 -6.58
C ASP A 90 -16.12 15.24 -5.26
N ASN A 91 -16.57 14.31 -4.42
CA ASN A 91 -17.35 14.61 -3.21
C ASN A 91 -16.53 14.71 -1.91
N ALA A 92 -15.19 14.83 -2.03
CA ALA A 92 -14.29 15.02 -0.89
C ALA A 92 -13.45 16.31 -0.97
N GLY A 93 -13.90 17.31 -1.73
CA GLY A 93 -13.24 18.60 -1.88
C GLY A 93 -11.87 18.54 -2.56
N GLY A 94 -11.62 17.52 -3.38
CA GLY A 94 -10.41 17.34 -4.17
C GLY A 94 -9.16 16.95 -3.36
N VAL A 95 -9.26 16.83 -2.05
CA VAL A 95 -8.08 16.56 -1.19
C VAL A 95 -7.50 15.16 -1.33
N PHE A 96 -8.20 14.23 -1.98
CA PHE A 96 -7.75 12.86 -2.23
C PHE A 96 -7.47 12.58 -3.71
N SER A 97 -7.76 13.55 -4.59
CA SER A 97 -7.50 13.42 -6.03
C SER A 97 -6.01 13.56 -6.30
N SER A 98 -5.43 12.53 -6.92
CA SER A 98 -3.98 12.42 -7.13
C SER A 98 -3.65 11.47 -8.27
N GLN A 99 -2.50 11.65 -8.90
CA GLN A 99 -1.91 10.63 -9.76
C GLN A 99 -0.62 10.11 -9.13
N THR A 100 -0.47 8.79 -9.15
CA THR A 100 0.70 8.10 -8.62
C THR A 100 1.26 7.19 -9.70
N VAL A 101 2.55 7.32 -10.01
CA VAL A 101 3.25 6.45 -10.96
C VAL A 101 4.46 5.85 -10.28
N GLY A 102 4.66 4.54 -10.41
CA GLY A 102 5.75 3.90 -9.71
C GLY A 102 6.11 2.51 -10.21
N ALA A 103 7.11 1.94 -9.56
CA ALA A 103 7.55 0.58 -9.79
C ALA A 103 7.91 -0.12 -8.47
N ARG A 104 7.72 -1.43 -8.45
CA ARG A 104 8.01 -2.29 -7.30
C ARG A 104 8.66 -3.58 -7.76
N LEU A 105 9.74 -3.98 -7.09
CA LEU A 105 10.34 -5.30 -7.21
C LEU A 105 10.17 -6.03 -5.88
N ALA A 106 9.56 -7.21 -5.91
CA ALA A 106 9.45 -8.06 -4.74
C ALA A 106 9.90 -9.48 -5.06
N GLY A 107 10.78 -10.02 -4.24
CA GLY A 107 11.37 -11.33 -4.49
C GLY A 107 11.65 -12.13 -3.23
N LYS A 108 11.93 -13.42 -3.45
CA LYS A 108 12.40 -14.34 -2.42
C LYS A 108 13.48 -15.24 -3.01
N GLN A 109 14.60 -15.37 -2.30
CA GLN A 109 15.72 -16.21 -2.70
C GLN A 109 16.12 -17.16 -1.56
N ALA A 110 16.45 -18.40 -1.89
CA ALA A 110 17.05 -19.31 -0.91
C ALA A 110 18.53 -18.89 -0.70
N ILE A 111 18.92 -18.65 0.56
CA ILE A 111 20.30 -18.32 0.94
C ILE A 111 20.70 -19.16 2.15
N GLY A 112 21.67 -20.03 1.97
CA GLY A 112 22.08 -20.98 2.99
C GLY A 112 20.91 -21.91 3.37
N THR A 113 20.61 -21.99 4.65
CA THR A 113 19.49 -22.79 5.19
C THR A 113 18.16 -22.01 5.24
N GLY A 114 18.18 -20.74 4.93
CA GLY A 114 17.03 -19.84 5.04
C GLY A 114 16.55 -19.29 3.71
N LYS A 115 15.65 -18.32 3.82
CA LYS A 115 15.06 -17.59 2.69
C LYS A 115 15.16 -16.09 2.94
N LEU A 116 15.80 -15.38 2.02
CA LEU A 116 15.78 -13.92 1.97
C LEU A 116 14.56 -13.47 1.17
N GLY A 117 13.68 -12.71 1.79
CA GLY A 117 12.64 -11.93 1.12
C GLY A 117 13.07 -10.47 1.02
N TYR A 118 12.67 -9.78 -0.03
CA TYR A 118 12.97 -8.35 -0.20
C TYR A 118 11.91 -7.67 -1.02
N THR A 119 11.74 -6.38 -0.75
CA THR A 119 10.91 -5.47 -1.53
C THR A 119 11.64 -4.15 -1.70
N VAL A 120 11.66 -3.65 -2.93
CA VAL A 120 12.11 -2.28 -3.26
C VAL A 120 11.00 -1.63 -4.07
N SER A 121 10.57 -0.44 -3.70
CA SER A 121 9.53 0.31 -4.41
C SER A 121 9.89 1.80 -4.46
N TYR A 122 9.52 2.42 -5.56
CA TYR A 122 9.56 3.87 -5.75
C TYR A 122 8.30 4.32 -6.46
N ALA A 123 7.76 5.46 -6.05
CA ALA A 123 6.68 6.12 -6.76
C ALA A 123 6.79 7.64 -6.61
N THR A 124 6.25 8.35 -7.58
CA THR A 124 6.00 9.79 -7.49
C THR A 124 4.51 10.06 -7.54
N GLN A 125 4.05 11.06 -6.82
CA GLN A 125 2.65 11.47 -6.75
C GLN A 125 2.54 12.96 -6.95
N SER A 126 1.55 13.37 -7.72
CA SER A 126 1.16 14.77 -7.88
C SER A 126 -0.37 14.92 -7.83
N ASP A 127 -0.85 16.13 -7.89
CA ASP A 127 -2.26 16.45 -8.06
C ASP A 127 -2.83 15.86 -9.36
N TYR A 128 -4.14 15.64 -9.37
CA TYR A 128 -4.90 15.14 -10.53
C TYR A 128 -6.38 15.52 -10.42
N GLY A 129 -7.06 15.63 -11.57
CA GLY A 129 -8.51 15.77 -11.66
C GLY A 129 -9.05 16.96 -10.88
N SER A 130 -9.93 16.72 -9.93
CA SER A 130 -10.58 17.74 -9.11
C SER A 130 -9.71 18.30 -7.96
N SER A 131 -8.42 17.94 -7.89
CA SER A 131 -7.52 18.43 -6.84
C SER A 131 -7.46 19.96 -6.82
N SER A 132 -7.56 20.51 -5.60
CA SER A 132 -7.36 21.95 -5.36
C SER A 132 -5.93 22.27 -4.93
N LEU A 133 -5.05 21.27 -4.87
CA LEU A 133 -3.67 21.37 -4.43
C LEU A 133 -2.75 21.24 -5.65
N ASP A 134 -1.59 21.88 -5.58
CA ASP A 134 -0.47 21.71 -6.50
C ASP A 134 0.71 21.21 -5.66
N TYR A 135 1.13 19.96 -5.89
CA TYR A 135 2.18 19.32 -5.08
C TYR A 135 2.89 18.21 -5.85
N SER A 136 4.07 17.87 -5.37
CA SER A 136 4.82 16.70 -5.82
C SER A 136 5.48 16.02 -4.63
N ALA A 137 5.21 14.75 -4.41
CA ALA A 137 5.79 13.98 -3.33
C ALA A 137 6.25 12.60 -3.82
N ASP A 138 7.35 12.12 -3.25
CA ASP A 138 7.94 10.83 -3.59
C ASP A 138 7.68 9.78 -2.51
N TYR A 139 7.69 8.53 -2.90
CA TYR A 139 7.58 7.36 -2.03
C TYR A 139 8.75 6.42 -2.26
N TYR A 140 9.35 5.96 -1.18
CA TYR A 140 10.42 4.97 -1.20
C TYR A 140 10.14 3.85 -0.20
N LEU A 141 10.41 2.61 -0.59
CA LEU A 141 10.44 1.46 0.31
C LEU A 141 11.63 0.57 -0.02
N VAL A 142 12.39 0.24 1.00
CA VAL A 142 13.36 -0.86 0.97
C VAL A 142 13.12 -1.74 2.19
N GLU A 143 12.71 -2.98 1.98
CA GLU A 143 12.51 -3.97 3.05
C GLU A 143 13.28 -5.25 2.74
N GLY A 144 13.87 -5.83 3.78
CA GLY A 144 14.47 -7.16 3.74
C GLY A 144 13.97 -8.03 4.90
N THR A 145 13.77 -9.33 4.63
CA THR A 145 13.43 -10.33 5.66
C THR A 145 14.28 -11.57 5.47
N TYR A 146 14.74 -12.17 6.56
CA TYR A 146 15.40 -13.47 6.52
C TYR A 146 14.68 -14.45 7.42
N SER A 147 14.25 -15.57 6.84
CA SER A 147 13.52 -16.62 7.54
C SER A 147 14.33 -17.89 7.56
N VAL A 148 14.54 -18.46 8.75
CA VAL A 148 15.18 -19.74 8.96
C VAL A 148 14.42 -20.51 10.04
N GLU A 149 14.03 -21.76 9.73
CA GLU A 149 13.19 -22.57 10.61
C GLU A 149 11.92 -21.81 11.09
N ALA A 150 11.76 -21.63 12.38
CA ALA A 150 10.64 -20.95 13.00
C ALA A 150 10.82 -19.43 13.14
N VAL A 151 12.02 -18.90 12.86
CA VAL A 151 12.38 -17.49 13.08
C VAL A 151 12.34 -16.70 11.78
N THR A 152 11.76 -15.51 11.82
CA THR A 152 11.88 -14.50 10.76
C THR A 152 12.34 -13.18 11.38
N LEU A 153 13.43 -12.63 10.86
CA LEU A 153 13.89 -11.28 11.16
C LEU A 153 13.72 -10.41 9.93
N GLY A 154 13.42 -9.14 10.13
CA GLY A 154 13.26 -8.18 9.04
C GLY A 154 13.60 -6.76 9.47
N ALA A 155 13.94 -5.94 8.50
CA ALA A 155 14.12 -4.52 8.67
C ALA A 155 13.75 -3.80 7.36
N GLY A 156 13.36 -2.54 7.47
CA GLY A 156 13.04 -1.71 6.33
C GLY A 156 13.07 -0.24 6.65
N ILE A 157 13.06 0.53 5.58
CA ILE A 157 12.80 1.97 5.58
C ILE A 157 11.69 2.24 4.58
N GLU A 158 10.67 2.96 5.03
CA GLU A 158 9.57 3.45 4.21
C GLU A 158 9.46 4.96 4.36
N VAL A 159 9.45 5.67 3.25
CA VAL A 159 9.30 7.13 3.21
C VAL A 159 8.08 7.47 2.39
N LEU A 160 7.16 8.21 2.99
CA LEU A 160 6.10 8.93 2.32
C LEU A 160 6.49 10.41 2.34
N GLY A 161 7.05 10.88 1.25
CA GLY A 161 7.60 12.22 1.16
C GLY A 161 6.57 13.31 1.41
N GLY A 162 7.05 14.49 1.73
CA GLY A 162 6.26 15.72 1.86
C GLY A 162 6.81 16.81 0.97
N ASP A 163 6.01 17.86 0.71
CA ASP A 163 6.44 19.10 0.04
C ASP A 163 5.95 20.35 0.78
N ASP A 164 5.62 20.21 2.09
CA ASP A 164 5.03 21.23 2.96
C ASP A 164 3.57 21.60 2.60
N ALA A 165 3.12 21.42 1.37
CA ALA A 165 1.72 21.58 0.97
C ALA A 165 0.93 20.26 1.19
N ARG A 166 1.53 19.13 0.82
CA ARG A 166 0.90 17.80 0.91
C ARG A 166 1.94 16.71 1.08
N GLY A 167 1.70 15.77 1.99
CA GLY A 167 2.46 14.51 2.03
C GLY A 167 1.92 13.51 1.01
N PHE A 168 2.75 12.57 0.57
CA PHE A 168 2.36 11.45 -0.28
C PHE A 168 1.21 10.65 0.35
N GLN A 169 0.06 10.57 -0.30
CA GLN A 169 -1.14 9.95 0.23
C GLN A 169 -1.41 8.58 -0.41
N THR A 170 -1.93 7.67 0.38
CA THR A 170 -2.38 6.36 -0.10
C THR A 170 -3.85 6.11 0.30
N PRO A 171 -4.80 6.90 -0.24
CA PRO A 171 -6.18 6.94 0.25
C PRO A 171 -6.95 5.62 0.08
N LEU A 172 -6.51 4.75 -0.84
CA LEU A 172 -7.13 3.45 -1.09
C LEU A 172 -6.39 2.28 -0.44
N ALA A 173 -5.34 2.53 0.35
CA ALA A 173 -4.53 1.51 1.00
C ALA A 173 -5.28 0.75 2.10
N THR A 174 -4.77 -0.42 2.45
CA THR A 174 -5.07 -1.08 3.74
C THR A 174 -4.15 -0.49 4.81
N LEU A 175 -4.44 0.75 5.21
CA LEU A 175 -3.56 1.61 5.99
C LEU A 175 -3.06 1.00 7.31
N HIS A 176 -3.93 0.30 8.06
CA HIS A 176 -3.59 -0.35 9.34
C HIS A 176 -2.42 -1.34 9.26
N LYS A 177 -2.09 -1.81 8.07
CA LYS A 177 -0.98 -2.75 7.84
C LYS A 177 0.40 -2.07 7.90
N PHE A 178 0.45 -0.75 7.76
CA PHE A 178 1.67 0.04 7.57
C PHE A 178 1.84 1.09 8.68
N GLN A 179 3.06 1.60 8.89
CA GLN A 179 3.42 2.62 9.89
C GLN A 179 2.89 2.32 11.31
N GLY A 180 2.96 1.04 11.71
CA GLY A 180 2.55 0.58 13.04
C GLY A 180 1.04 0.48 13.27
N TRP A 181 0.63 -0.41 14.15
CA TRP A 181 -0.77 -0.74 14.41
C TRP A 181 -1.54 0.30 15.25
N ALA A 182 -0.88 1.38 15.66
CA ALA A 182 -1.53 2.47 16.40
C ALA A 182 -2.28 3.47 15.49
N ASP A 183 -2.24 3.27 14.16
CA ASP A 183 -2.93 4.06 13.14
C ASP A 183 -2.61 5.57 13.22
N LYS A 184 -1.38 5.95 13.57
CA LYS A 184 -0.95 7.35 13.74
C LYS A 184 -0.88 8.12 12.42
N PHE A 185 -0.59 7.43 11.32
CA PHE A 185 -0.30 8.01 10.00
C PHE A 185 -1.30 7.55 8.93
N LEU A 186 -2.61 7.41 9.28
CA LEU A 186 -3.67 7.13 8.29
C LEU A 186 -3.80 8.24 7.22
N THR A 187 -3.33 9.44 7.55
CA THR A 187 -3.11 10.54 6.62
C THR A 187 -1.67 10.98 6.81
N THR A 188 -0.90 10.97 5.75
CA THR A 188 0.49 11.44 5.79
C THR A 188 0.51 12.94 6.07
N PRO A 189 1.28 13.43 7.06
CA PRO A 189 1.49 14.85 7.28
C PRO A 189 2.07 15.56 6.06
N THR A 190 1.93 16.88 5.98
CA THR A 190 2.51 17.66 4.88
C THR A 190 4.03 17.61 4.85
N THR A 191 4.65 17.37 6.01
CA THR A 191 6.10 17.15 6.15
C THR A 191 6.55 15.74 5.80
N GLY A 192 5.64 14.87 5.35
CA GLY A 192 5.95 13.47 5.09
C GLY A 192 6.15 12.63 6.35
N VAL A 193 6.46 11.36 6.15
CA VAL A 193 6.81 10.39 7.20
C VAL A 193 7.95 9.51 6.71
N GLU A 194 9.02 9.46 7.45
CA GLU A 194 10.05 8.43 7.36
C GLU A 194 9.82 7.41 8.49
N ASP A 195 9.76 6.13 8.15
CA ASP A 195 9.58 5.01 9.08
C ASP A 195 10.75 4.03 8.91
N ILE A 196 11.66 4.00 9.87
CA ILE A 196 12.69 2.98 9.96
C ILE A 196 12.20 1.92 10.94
N TYR A 197 12.08 0.68 10.50
CA TYR A 197 11.54 -0.37 11.34
C TYR A 197 12.35 -1.66 11.33
N ALA A 198 12.23 -2.40 12.43
CA ALA A 198 12.75 -3.76 12.57
C ALA A 198 11.64 -4.67 13.09
N LYS A 199 11.60 -5.91 12.60
CA LYS A 199 10.63 -6.90 13.05
C LYS A 199 11.28 -8.24 13.36
N ALA A 200 10.71 -8.94 14.34
CA ALA A 200 11.03 -10.33 14.65
C ALA A 200 9.74 -11.12 14.78
N ALA A 201 9.70 -12.30 14.17
CA ALA A 201 8.58 -13.22 14.30
C ALA A 201 9.08 -14.63 14.65
N TYR A 202 8.33 -15.32 15.49
CA TYR A 202 8.60 -16.71 15.90
C TYR A 202 7.33 -17.54 15.77
N GLN A 203 7.41 -18.62 15.00
CA GLN A 203 6.34 -19.61 14.86
C GLN A 203 6.40 -20.59 16.03
N VAL A 204 5.51 -20.42 16.99
CA VAL A 204 5.42 -21.31 18.18
C VAL A 204 4.85 -22.66 17.80
N GLY A 205 3.99 -22.70 16.78
CA GLY A 205 3.23 -23.88 16.37
C GLY A 205 1.91 -24.02 17.13
N ASP A 206 1.51 -25.25 17.42
CA ASP A 206 0.23 -25.52 18.07
C ASP A 206 0.38 -25.41 19.59
N VAL A 207 -0.48 -24.60 20.21
CA VAL A 207 -0.61 -24.44 21.67
C VAL A 207 -2.09 -24.58 22.01
N ALA A 208 -2.48 -25.74 22.52
CA ALA A 208 -3.89 -26.04 22.79
C ALA A 208 -4.57 -24.95 23.66
N PRO A 209 -5.77 -24.49 23.29
CA PRO A 209 -6.65 -24.95 22.19
C PRO A 209 -6.37 -24.30 20.82
N PHE A 210 -5.29 -23.56 20.65
CA PHE A 210 -4.94 -22.80 19.45
C PHE A 210 -3.99 -23.61 18.54
N SER A 211 -4.15 -23.45 17.23
CA SER A 211 -3.23 -23.98 16.22
C SER A 211 -2.52 -22.85 15.49
N GLY A 212 -1.26 -23.10 15.09
CA GLY A 212 -0.50 -22.14 14.29
C GLY A 212 -0.18 -20.83 15.00
N VAL A 213 0.09 -20.85 16.31
CA VAL A 213 0.43 -19.65 17.09
C VAL A 213 1.74 -19.05 16.58
N ALA A 214 1.72 -17.74 16.31
CA ALA A 214 2.91 -16.95 15.98
C ALA A 214 3.01 -15.74 16.90
N LEU A 215 4.23 -15.41 17.30
CA LEU A 215 4.56 -14.17 18.02
C LEU A 215 5.26 -13.24 17.07
N THR A 216 4.84 -11.97 17.02
CA THR A 216 5.47 -10.94 16.20
C THR A 216 5.69 -9.68 17.04
N ALA A 217 6.91 -9.13 16.94
CA ALA A 217 7.26 -7.84 17.49
C ALA A 217 7.78 -6.95 16.36
N VAL A 218 7.36 -5.69 16.35
CA VAL A 218 7.84 -4.68 15.40
C VAL A 218 8.19 -3.42 16.20
N TYR A 219 9.36 -2.88 15.91
CA TYR A 219 9.79 -1.56 16.41
C TYR A 219 9.79 -0.60 15.24
N HIS A 220 9.27 0.59 15.45
CA HIS A 220 9.23 1.68 14.49
C HIS A 220 9.92 2.91 15.08
N ASP A 221 10.68 3.59 14.24
CA ASP A 221 11.28 4.90 14.52
C ASP A 221 10.79 5.86 13.44
N PHE A 222 10.00 6.84 13.86
CA PHE A 222 9.33 7.77 12.95
C PHE A 222 9.98 9.14 12.99
N SER A 223 10.24 9.71 11.80
CA SER A 223 10.67 11.09 11.64
C SER A 223 9.90 11.78 10.50
N ALA A 224 10.00 13.10 10.43
CA ALA A 224 9.50 13.85 9.27
C ALA A 224 10.49 13.75 8.11
N ASP A 225 9.99 13.66 6.88
CA ASP A 225 10.82 13.63 5.67
C ASP A 225 11.39 15.02 5.35
N VAL A 226 10.56 16.08 5.45
CA VAL A 226 10.98 17.46 5.19
C VAL A 226 10.61 18.37 6.36
N GLY A 227 11.43 19.39 6.61
CA GLY A 227 11.08 20.51 7.49
C GLY A 227 10.81 20.17 8.96
N GLY A 228 11.16 18.99 9.43
CA GLY A 228 11.07 18.65 10.86
C GLY A 228 12.01 19.55 11.66
N ALA A 229 11.46 20.51 12.39
CA ALA A 229 12.22 21.13 13.47
C ALA A 229 12.48 20.07 14.55
N ASP A 230 13.75 19.87 14.89
CA ASP A 230 14.21 19.03 15.99
C ASP A 230 13.56 19.42 17.33
#